data_0b6a4d2f60d606376ba6ccbf38bfdf2d
#
_entry.id   0b6a4d2f60d606376ba6ccbf38bfdf2d
#
_cell.length_a   1.000
_cell.length_b   1.000
_cell.length_c   1.000
_cell.angle_alpha   90.00
_cell.angle_beta   90.00
_cell.angle_gamma   90.00
#
_symmetry.space_group_name_H-M   'P 1'
#
loop_
_entity.id
_entity.type
_entity.pdbx_description
1 polymer ?
#
loop_
_entity_poly.entity_id
_entity_poly.type
_entity_poly.pdbx_seq_one_letter_code
_entity_poly.pdbx_strand_id
1 'polypeptide(L)'
;YDPNGRPVYLKDIWPSMKEIADFYNLAMNPELYKSRSEKIFEGDENWKKLKVPESELYDWDEKSTYIRMPPWSSAENSFGDIRGARILLLLGDKITTDHISPAGPIDPNSVAGVYLRQLGVSELNTYGARRGNHEVMLRGGFANPKLKNLLVDQVGGYTKHFPDGKVMSVYEASQKYKEEGVPLVIVAGKQYGSGSSRDWAAKVTALLGVRAVLAESFERIHRSNLVAMGVLPIEIPDWRGLGIKGDEIVNIQLENLTVRGKVKVEFVRGEQKIEVEGRARVDTNIELDYIKEGGILKYVFNKLLHEG
;
A
#
# COMPACT_ATOMS: atom_id res chain seq x y z
N TYR A 1 33.84 -14.41 -18.93
CA TYR A 1 34.77 -15.32 -19.61
C TYR A 1 33.99 -16.26 -20.51
N ASP A 2 34.54 -16.56 -21.71
CA ASP A 2 33.99 -17.59 -22.59
C ASP A 2 34.29 -19.02 -22.04
N PRO A 3 33.74 -20.08 -22.65
CA PRO A 3 34.03 -21.47 -22.23
C PRO A 3 35.50 -21.84 -22.24
N ASN A 4 36.34 -21.08 -22.96
CA ASN A 4 37.78 -21.30 -23.06
C ASN A 4 38.60 -20.42 -22.09
N GLY A 5 37.92 -19.70 -21.19
CA GLY A 5 38.54 -18.84 -20.17
C GLY A 5 39.06 -17.48 -20.70
N ARG A 6 38.61 -17.03 -21.89
CA ARG A 6 38.97 -15.70 -22.40
C ARG A 6 38.01 -14.65 -21.84
N PRO A 7 38.48 -13.47 -21.42
CA PRO A 7 37.61 -12.39 -20.98
C PRO A 7 36.69 -11.93 -22.11
N VAL A 8 35.38 -11.81 -21.77
CA VAL A 8 34.35 -11.26 -22.66
C VAL A 8 33.96 -9.89 -22.17
N TYR A 9 34.04 -8.91 -23.03
CA TYR A 9 33.70 -7.52 -22.76
C TYR A 9 32.36 -7.17 -23.44
N LEU A 10 31.73 -6.08 -23.00
CA LEU A 10 30.48 -5.59 -23.59
C LEU A 10 30.60 -5.41 -25.12
N LYS A 11 31.73 -4.90 -25.60
CA LYS A 11 32.00 -4.74 -27.05
C LYS A 11 31.96 -6.05 -27.84
N ASP A 12 32.21 -7.18 -27.19
CA ASP A 12 32.27 -8.50 -27.85
C ASP A 12 30.91 -9.14 -28.01
N ILE A 13 29.92 -8.68 -27.23
CA ILE A 13 28.53 -9.16 -27.23
C ILE A 13 27.51 -8.11 -27.68
N TRP A 14 27.94 -6.84 -27.80
CA TRP A 14 27.06 -5.77 -28.25
C TRP A 14 26.94 -5.79 -29.78
N PRO A 15 25.71 -5.79 -30.32
CA PRO A 15 25.53 -5.83 -31.79
C PRO A 15 26.10 -4.57 -32.45
N SER A 16 26.66 -4.75 -33.63
CA SER A 16 27.10 -3.62 -34.46
C SER A 16 25.89 -2.82 -34.96
N MET A 17 26.13 -1.55 -35.31
CA MET A 17 25.08 -0.71 -35.92
C MET A 17 24.51 -1.30 -37.21
N LYS A 18 25.32 -2.05 -37.95
CA LYS A 18 24.88 -2.75 -39.15
C LYS A 18 23.90 -3.87 -38.80
N GLU A 19 24.24 -4.75 -37.85
CA GLU A 19 23.35 -5.79 -37.36
C GLU A 19 22.04 -5.22 -36.83
N ILE A 20 22.09 -4.14 -36.06
CA ILE A 20 20.90 -3.44 -35.57
C ILE A 20 20.04 -2.95 -36.74
N ALA A 21 20.64 -2.33 -37.76
CA ALA A 21 19.92 -1.82 -38.92
C ALA A 21 19.28 -2.97 -39.76
N ASP A 22 19.99 -4.06 -39.91
CA ASP A 22 19.49 -5.23 -40.65
C ASP A 22 18.28 -5.86 -39.93
N PHE A 23 18.35 -6.04 -38.61
CA PHE A 23 17.23 -6.52 -37.80
C PHE A 23 16.06 -5.50 -37.74
N TYR A 24 16.36 -4.20 -37.66
CA TYR A 24 15.35 -3.17 -37.71
C TYR A 24 14.53 -3.24 -39.01
N ASN A 25 15.20 -3.32 -40.15
CA ASN A 25 14.55 -3.42 -41.45
C ASN A 25 13.71 -4.71 -41.58
N LEU A 26 14.18 -5.80 -41.03
CA LEU A 26 13.41 -7.05 -40.96
C LEU A 26 12.18 -6.93 -40.05
N ALA A 27 12.32 -6.29 -38.90
CA ALA A 27 11.24 -6.11 -37.94
C ALA A 27 10.17 -5.11 -38.44
N MET A 28 10.55 -4.13 -39.24
CA MET A 28 9.64 -3.10 -39.78
C MET A 28 8.87 -3.58 -41.04
N ASN A 29 8.79 -4.90 -41.24
CA ASN A 29 7.99 -5.45 -42.31
C ASN A 29 6.49 -5.28 -42.04
N PRO A 30 5.73 -4.53 -42.89
CA PRO A 30 4.30 -4.27 -42.68
C PRO A 30 3.45 -5.54 -42.58
N GLU A 31 3.81 -6.60 -43.27
CA GLU A 31 3.07 -7.87 -43.28
C GLU A 31 3.09 -8.55 -41.87
N LEU A 32 4.19 -8.39 -41.12
CA LEU A 32 4.27 -8.91 -39.76
C LEU A 32 3.28 -8.21 -38.85
N TYR A 33 3.13 -6.91 -38.99
CA TYR A 33 2.17 -6.12 -38.18
C TYR A 33 0.74 -6.46 -38.58
N LYS A 34 0.45 -6.56 -39.88
CA LYS A 34 -0.88 -6.90 -40.39
C LYS A 34 -1.31 -8.30 -39.92
N SER A 35 -0.47 -9.32 -40.07
CA SER A 35 -0.77 -10.68 -39.61
C SER A 35 -1.00 -10.80 -38.12
N ARG A 36 -0.29 -9.98 -37.32
CA ARG A 36 -0.49 -9.90 -35.87
C ARG A 36 -1.79 -9.20 -35.53
N SER A 37 -2.11 -8.08 -36.20
CA SER A 37 -3.34 -7.31 -35.95
C SER A 37 -4.59 -8.13 -36.29
N GLU A 38 -4.56 -8.95 -37.37
CA GLU A 38 -5.68 -9.81 -37.75
C GLU A 38 -6.01 -10.85 -36.66
N LYS A 39 -5.03 -11.28 -35.90
CA LYS A 39 -5.17 -12.31 -34.83
C LYS A 39 -5.26 -11.79 -33.43
N ILE A 40 -5.25 -10.46 -33.22
CA ILE A 40 -5.15 -9.86 -31.89
C ILE A 40 -6.31 -10.23 -30.96
N PHE A 41 -7.49 -10.51 -31.53
CA PHE A 41 -8.70 -10.87 -30.79
C PHE A 41 -8.92 -12.39 -30.66
N GLU A 42 -8.08 -13.22 -31.28
CA GLU A 42 -8.29 -14.66 -31.22
C GLU A 42 -7.94 -15.28 -29.87
N GLY A 43 -6.96 -14.72 -29.16
CA GLY A 43 -6.42 -15.29 -27.94
C GLY A 43 -5.75 -16.65 -28.14
N ASP A 44 -5.10 -17.17 -27.12
CA ASP A 44 -4.56 -18.52 -27.10
C ASP A 44 -5.62 -19.56 -26.68
N GLU A 45 -5.26 -20.82 -26.70
CA GLU A 45 -6.15 -21.95 -26.36
C GLU A 45 -6.60 -21.88 -24.86
N ASN A 46 -5.79 -21.33 -23.97
CA ASN A 46 -6.16 -21.17 -22.57
C ASN A 46 -7.19 -20.03 -22.40
N TRP A 47 -7.00 -18.93 -23.14
CA TRP A 47 -7.96 -17.84 -23.19
C TRP A 47 -9.31 -18.28 -23.70
N LYS A 48 -9.35 -19.07 -24.82
CA LYS A 48 -10.59 -19.58 -25.41
C LYS A 48 -11.34 -20.56 -24.50
N LYS A 49 -10.64 -21.22 -23.57
CA LYS A 49 -11.24 -22.17 -22.61
C LYS A 49 -11.82 -21.49 -21.38
N LEU A 50 -11.56 -20.19 -21.18
CA LEU A 50 -12.13 -19.47 -20.06
C LEU A 50 -13.66 -19.41 -20.19
N LYS A 51 -14.34 -19.95 -19.20
CA LYS A 51 -15.80 -19.81 -19.08
C LYS A 51 -16.09 -18.43 -18.48
N VAL A 52 -16.71 -17.59 -19.28
CA VAL A 52 -17.21 -16.29 -18.80
C VAL A 52 -18.68 -16.49 -18.43
N PRO A 53 -19.07 -16.37 -17.18
CA PRO A 53 -20.49 -16.43 -16.82
C PRO A 53 -21.23 -15.22 -17.43
N GLU A 54 -22.39 -15.46 -18.03
CA GLU A 54 -23.32 -14.41 -18.44
C GLU A 54 -24.07 -13.92 -17.18
N SER A 55 -23.44 -13.02 -16.45
CA SER A 55 -23.98 -12.48 -15.20
C SER A 55 -23.58 -11.01 -15.08
N GLU A 56 -24.49 -10.18 -14.55
CA GLU A 56 -24.22 -8.78 -14.23
C GLU A 56 -23.22 -8.63 -13.06
N LEU A 57 -23.16 -9.65 -12.19
CA LEU A 57 -22.27 -9.67 -11.04
C LEU A 57 -21.22 -10.77 -11.20
N TYR A 58 -20.02 -10.49 -10.67
CA TYR A 58 -18.97 -11.50 -10.59
C TYR A 58 -19.37 -12.57 -9.54
N ASP A 59 -19.25 -13.84 -9.92
CA ASP A 59 -19.49 -14.98 -9.02
C ASP A 59 -18.25 -15.20 -8.15
N TRP A 60 -18.30 -14.68 -6.92
CA TRP A 60 -17.18 -14.76 -5.98
C TRP A 60 -17.10 -16.16 -5.34
N ASP A 61 -15.99 -16.86 -5.57
CA ASP A 61 -15.68 -18.09 -4.84
C ASP A 61 -15.10 -17.75 -3.45
N GLU A 62 -15.91 -17.94 -2.42
CA GLU A 62 -15.51 -17.69 -1.03
C GLU A 62 -14.35 -18.60 -0.56
N LYS A 63 -14.15 -19.74 -1.22
CA LYS A 63 -13.04 -20.67 -0.93
C LYS A 63 -11.74 -20.31 -1.65
N SER A 64 -11.80 -19.40 -2.61
CA SER A 64 -10.60 -18.98 -3.33
C SER A 64 -9.57 -18.38 -2.38
N THR A 65 -8.33 -18.86 -2.50
CA THR A 65 -7.17 -18.32 -1.74
C THR A 65 -6.36 -17.32 -2.56
N TYR A 66 -6.76 -17.05 -3.82
CA TYR A 66 -6.11 -16.11 -4.74
C TYR A 66 -6.92 -14.86 -5.00
N ILE A 67 -8.26 -14.96 -5.09
CA ILE A 67 -9.15 -13.85 -5.40
C ILE A 67 -10.27 -13.82 -4.36
N ARG A 68 -10.43 -12.68 -3.69
CA ARG A 68 -11.49 -12.45 -2.70
C ARG A 68 -12.23 -11.17 -3.03
N MET A 69 -13.53 -11.14 -2.73
CA MET A 69 -14.32 -9.90 -2.84
C MET A 69 -13.64 -8.79 -2.04
N PRO A 70 -13.31 -7.66 -2.65
CA PRO A 70 -12.61 -6.58 -1.96
C PRO A 70 -13.52 -5.87 -0.95
N PRO A 71 -13.01 -5.41 0.20
CA PRO A 71 -13.82 -4.82 1.26
C PRO A 71 -14.13 -3.33 1.05
N TRP A 72 -13.81 -2.77 -0.12
CA TRP A 72 -13.87 -1.32 -0.37
C TRP A 72 -15.29 -0.76 -0.38
N SER A 73 -16.27 -1.57 -0.77
CA SER A 73 -17.68 -1.17 -0.88
C SER A 73 -18.44 -1.23 0.44
N SER A 74 -17.95 -1.99 1.41
CA SER A 74 -18.65 -2.22 2.69
C SER A 74 -18.21 -1.31 3.83
N ALA A 75 -17.11 -0.56 3.66
CA ALA A 75 -16.58 0.28 4.73
C ALA A 75 -17.39 1.57 4.86
N GLU A 76 -17.92 1.83 6.06
CA GLU A 76 -18.56 3.09 6.41
C GLU A 76 -17.61 4.28 6.18
N ASN A 77 -18.17 5.42 5.77
CA ASN A 77 -17.41 6.66 5.70
C ASN A 77 -17.27 7.25 7.12
N SER A 78 -16.05 7.38 7.56
CA SER A 78 -15.73 7.90 8.90
C SER A 78 -14.93 9.20 8.83
N PHE A 79 -15.18 10.04 7.79
CA PHE A 79 -14.53 11.35 7.72
C PHE A 79 -14.93 12.21 8.92
N GLY A 80 -13.96 12.87 9.50
CA GLY A 80 -14.11 13.74 10.67
C GLY A 80 -12.83 13.75 11.49
N ASP A 81 -12.83 14.49 12.59
CA ASP A 81 -11.72 14.55 13.52
C ASP A 81 -11.23 13.16 13.91
N ILE A 82 -9.92 13.02 13.99
CA ILE A 82 -9.30 11.81 14.52
C ILE A 82 -8.99 12.06 15.98
N ARG A 83 -9.64 11.31 16.86
CA ARG A 83 -9.50 11.50 18.31
C ARG A 83 -9.06 10.19 18.97
N GLY A 84 -8.13 10.29 19.91
CA GLY A 84 -7.67 9.13 20.67
C GLY A 84 -6.86 8.13 19.86
N ALA A 85 -6.30 8.53 18.71
CA ALA A 85 -5.55 7.62 17.86
C ALA A 85 -4.25 7.15 18.52
N ARG A 86 -3.80 5.94 18.14
CA ARG A 86 -2.50 5.41 18.55
C ARG A 86 -1.54 5.37 17.37
N ILE A 87 -0.26 5.51 17.66
CA ILE A 87 0.82 5.40 16.68
C ILE A 87 1.09 3.92 16.46
N LEU A 88 0.65 3.38 15.30
CA LEU A 88 0.91 2.00 14.93
C LEU A 88 2.39 1.77 14.59
N LEU A 89 3.02 2.73 13.94
CA LEU A 89 4.42 2.68 13.51
C LEU A 89 5.08 4.04 13.69
N LEU A 90 6.29 4.03 14.25
CA LEU A 90 7.19 5.18 14.34
C LEU A 90 8.41 4.89 13.46
N LEU A 91 8.52 5.57 12.33
CA LEU A 91 9.44 5.22 11.26
C LEU A 91 10.45 6.33 10.99
N GLY A 92 11.62 5.94 10.50
CA GLY A 92 12.66 6.86 10.06
C GLY A 92 12.41 7.43 8.66
N ASP A 93 13.48 7.94 8.07
CA ASP A 93 13.49 8.48 6.71
C ASP A 93 13.51 7.39 5.64
N LYS A 94 13.11 7.72 4.41
CA LYS A 94 13.22 6.88 3.22
C LYS A 94 12.55 5.51 3.36
N ILE A 95 11.40 5.48 4.00
CA ILE A 95 10.55 4.29 4.00
C ILE A 95 9.99 4.11 2.60
N THR A 96 10.37 3.01 1.96
CA THR A 96 9.98 2.73 0.58
C THR A 96 8.64 1.99 0.51
N THR A 97 8.00 2.02 -0.65
CA THR A 97 6.81 1.22 -0.92
C THR A 97 7.06 -0.29 -0.78
N ASP A 98 8.32 -0.75 -0.92
CA ASP A 98 8.72 -2.15 -0.68
C ASP A 98 8.79 -2.51 0.82
N HIS A 99 9.00 -1.52 1.69
CA HIS A 99 8.88 -1.72 3.13
C HIS A 99 7.42 -1.85 3.57
N ILE A 100 6.51 -1.19 2.87
CA ILE A 100 5.09 -1.07 3.23
C ILE A 100 4.26 -2.19 2.59
N SER A 101 4.36 -2.31 1.25
CA SER A 101 3.60 -3.30 0.48
C SER A 101 4.22 -4.68 0.61
N PRO A 102 3.43 -5.74 0.82
CA PRO A 102 3.96 -7.09 0.81
C PRO A 102 4.51 -7.45 -0.57
N ALA A 103 5.67 -8.10 -0.57
CA ALA A 103 6.36 -8.52 -1.79
C ALA A 103 7.18 -9.81 -1.55
N GLY A 104 7.51 -10.50 -2.65
CA GLY A 104 8.31 -11.74 -2.61
C GLY A 104 7.55 -12.97 -2.14
N PRO A 105 8.27 -14.06 -1.85
CA PRO A 105 7.69 -15.30 -1.32
C PRO A 105 7.00 -15.09 0.02
N ILE A 106 5.93 -15.85 0.27
CA ILE A 106 5.25 -15.84 1.56
C ILE A 106 5.97 -16.82 2.48
N ASP A 107 6.56 -16.30 3.57
CA ASP A 107 7.19 -17.12 4.60
C ASP A 107 6.12 -17.98 5.30
N PRO A 108 6.33 -19.31 5.41
CA PRO A 108 5.40 -20.21 6.09
C PRO A 108 5.11 -19.86 7.55
N ASN A 109 6.04 -19.19 8.22
CA ASN A 109 5.92 -18.80 9.63
C ASN A 109 5.37 -17.36 9.79
N SER A 110 5.20 -16.63 8.70
CA SER A 110 4.57 -15.31 8.74
C SER A 110 3.08 -15.41 9.04
N VAL A 111 2.48 -14.30 9.48
CA VAL A 111 1.03 -14.23 9.72
C VAL A 111 0.23 -14.62 8.47
N ALA A 112 0.69 -14.23 7.27
CA ALA A 112 0.06 -14.61 6.01
C ALA A 112 0.24 -16.11 5.68
N GLY A 113 1.43 -16.66 5.97
CA GLY A 113 1.72 -18.09 5.76
C GLY A 113 0.90 -18.98 6.67
N VAL A 114 0.81 -18.66 7.95
CA VAL A 114 -0.03 -19.36 8.94
C VAL A 114 -1.51 -19.31 8.51
N TYR A 115 -2.00 -18.14 8.11
CA TYR A 115 -3.37 -17.99 7.61
C TYR A 115 -3.66 -18.91 6.42
N LEU A 116 -2.80 -18.94 5.41
CA LEU A 116 -2.97 -19.80 4.24
C LEU A 116 -2.92 -21.28 4.59
N ARG A 117 -2.04 -21.69 5.51
CA ARG A 117 -1.97 -23.09 6.00
C ARG A 117 -3.24 -23.51 6.75
N GLN A 118 -3.83 -22.62 7.53
CA GLN A 118 -5.13 -22.86 8.18
C GLN A 118 -6.26 -23.09 7.18
N LEU A 119 -6.15 -22.50 5.99
CA LEU A 119 -7.07 -22.74 4.85
C LEU A 119 -6.71 -24.00 4.03
N GLY A 120 -5.72 -24.80 4.47
CA GLY A 120 -5.31 -26.03 3.80
C GLY A 120 -4.39 -25.83 2.60
N VAL A 121 -3.82 -24.63 2.41
CA VAL A 121 -2.90 -24.33 1.31
C VAL A 121 -1.51 -24.92 1.61
N SER A 122 -1.03 -25.83 0.77
CA SER A 122 0.31 -26.43 0.88
C SER A 122 1.39 -25.56 0.22
N GLU A 123 1.10 -25.02 -0.96
CA GLU A 123 2.00 -24.15 -1.71
C GLU A 123 1.61 -22.68 -1.52
N LEU A 124 2.39 -21.96 -0.74
CA LEU A 124 2.06 -20.57 -0.35
C LEU A 124 2.22 -19.57 -1.50
N ASN A 125 3.17 -19.83 -2.42
CA ASN A 125 3.49 -18.94 -3.54
C ASN A 125 3.99 -17.55 -3.04
N THR A 126 3.78 -16.50 -3.85
CA THR A 126 4.22 -15.14 -3.56
C THR A 126 3.04 -14.21 -3.26
N TYR A 127 3.31 -13.11 -2.57
CA TYR A 127 2.32 -12.04 -2.39
C TYR A 127 1.82 -11.49 -3.72
N GLY A 128 2.71 -11.38 -4.73
CA GLY A 128 2.33 -10.94 -6.07
C GLY A 128 1.32 -11.86 -6.74
N ALA A 129 1.47 -13.18 -6.61
CA ALA A 129 0.51 -14.15 -7.13
C ALA A 129 -0.85 -14.08 -6.42
N ARG A 130 -0.88 -13.67 -5.15
CA ARG A 130 -2.09 -13.57 -4.32
C ARG A 130 -2.61 -12.14 -4.12
N ARG A 131 -2.14 -11.18 -4.94
CA ARG A 131 -2.55 -9.77 -4.80
C ARG A 131 -4.05 -9.51 -4.96
N GLY A 132 -4.81 -10.46 -5.52
CA GLY A 132 -6.26 -10.44 -5.57
C GLY A 132 -6.93 -10.88 -4.26
N ASN A 133 -6.16 -11.33 -3.28
CA ASN A 133 -6.65 -11.71 -1.95
C ASN A 133 -6.19 -10.68 -0.91
N HIS A 134 -7.08 -9.75 -0.57
CA HIS A 134 -6.79 -8.68 0.39
C HIS A 134 -6.45 -9.20 1.79
N GLU A 135 -6.97 -10.36 2.19
CA GLU A 135 -6.68 -10.97 3.49
C GLU A 135 -5.23 -11.42 3.60
N VAL A 136 -4.65 -11.94 2.51
CA VAL A 136 -3.22 -12.29 2.45
C VAL A 136 -2.37 -11.02 2.45
N MET A 137 -2.76 -10.04 1.62
CA MET A 137 -2.02 -8.78 1.49
C MET A 137 -2.02 -7.99 2.80
N LEU A 138 -3.15 -7.91 3.49
CA LEU A 138 -3.28 -7.23 4.78
C LEU A 138 -2.30 -7.80 5.84
N ARG A 139 -2.18 -9.12 5.88
CA ARG A 139 -1.27 -9.82 6.82
C ARG A 139 0.20 -9.64 6.50
N GLY A 140 0.52 -9.27 5.26
CA GLY A 140 1.88 -8.95 4.83
C GLY A 140 2.24 -7.46 4.88
N GLY A 141 1.29 -6.60 5.22
CA GLY A 141 1.51 -5.15 5.30
C GLY A 141 2.56 -4.80 6.36
N PHE A 142 3.56 -4.00 5.98
CA PHE A 142 4.71 -3.64 6.82
C PHE A 142 5.50 -4.84 7.38
N ALA A 143 5.39 -6.01 6.77
CA ALA A 143 6.08 -7.22 7.21
C ALA A 143 7.45 -7.42 6.56
N ASN A 144 8.00 -6.41 5.88
CA ASN A 144 9.31 -6.50 5.27
C ASN A 144 10.38 -6.76 6.35
N PRO A 145 11.24 -7.79 6.19
CA PRO A 145 12.24 -8.16 7.19
C PRO A 145 13.31 -7.08 7.45
N LYS A 146 13.42 -6.07 6.59
CA LYS A 146 14.34 -4.94 6.74
C LYS A 146 13.68 -3.70 7.34
N LEU A 147 12.37 -3.72 7.58
CA LEU A 147 11.67 -2.59 8.18
C LEU A 147 12.15 -2.39 9.62
N LYS A 148 12.52 -1.16 9.95
CA LYS A 148 12.86 -0.75 11.31
C LYS A 148 11.75 0.15 11.85
N ASN A 149 10.93 -0.40 12.74
CA ASN A 149 9.97 0.35 13.53
C ASN A 149 10.63 0.75 14.86
N LEU A 150 10.67 2.03 15.18
CA LEU A 150 11.36 2.56 16.36
C LEU A 150 10.62 2.35 17.68
N LEU A 151 9.41 1.76 17.63
CA LEU A 151 8.67 1.33 18.83
C LEU A 151 9.21 0.02 19.43
N VAL A 152 10.01 -0.73 18.67
CA VAL A 152 10.54 -2.06 19.06
C VAL A 152 12.00 -2.17 18.67
N ASP A 153 12.74 -3.03 19.38
CA ASP A 153 14.16 -3.29 19.09
C ASP A 153 14.32 -4.24 17.90
N GLN A 154 13.33 -5.08 17.62
CA GLN A 154 13.35 -6.06 16.54
C GLN A 154 13.18 -5.37 15.18
N VAL A 155 13.92 -5.87 14.18
CA VAL A 155 13.75 -5.50 12.78
C VAL A 155 12.72 -6.44 12.15
N GLY A 156 11.88 -5.91 11.25
CA GLY A 156 10.81 -6.67 10.58
C GLY A 156 9.43 -6.12 10.89
N GLY A 157 8.42 -6.94 10.65
CA GLY A 157 7.00 -6.58 10.75
C GLY A 157 6.43 -6.54 12.17
N TYR A 158 7.15 -5.96 13.11
CA TYR A 158 6.74 -5.90 14.52
C TYR A 158 6.42 -4.48 14.96
N THR A 159 5.52 -4.39 15.93
CA THR A 159 5.17 -3.14 16.60
C THR A 159 4.83 -3.39 18.06
N LYS A 160 4.54 -2.33 18.79
CA LYS A 160 4.14 -2.37 20.19
C LYS A 160 2.70 -1.87 20.32
N HIS A 161 1.87 -2.64 20.96
CA HIS A 161 0.51 -2.24 21.30
C HIS A 161 0.52 -1.40 22.61
N PHE A 162 -0.25 -0.34 22.68
CA PHE A 162 -0.42 0.51 23.85
C PHE A 162 -1.88 0.51 24.32
N PRO A 163 -2.13 0.54 25.63
CA PRO A 163 -1.18 0.84 26.71
C PRO A 163 -0.43 -0.35 27.28
N ASP A 164 -0.72 -1.60 26.85
CA ASP A 164 -0.18 -2.80 27.51
C ASP A 164 1.31 -3.08 27.21
N GLY A 165 1.89 -2.38 26.25
CA GLY A 165 3.31 -2.47 25.90
C GLY A 165 3.71 -3.79 25.21
N LYS A 166 2.77 -4.64 24.80
CA LYS A 166 3.06 -5.93 24.18
C LYS A 166 3.59 -5.77 22.77
N VAL A 167 4.66 -6.48 22.47
CA VAL A 167 5.22 -6.58 21.12
C VAL A 167 4.52 -7.70 20.36
N MET A 168 4.08 -7.40 19.15
CA MET A 168 3.39 -8.34 18.26
C MET A 168 3.58 -7.92 16.79
N SER A 169 3.07 -8.70 15.85
CA SER A 169 3.08 -8.29 14.45
C SER A 169 2.24 -7.03 14.23
N VAL A 170 2.59 -6.26 13.18
CA VAL A 170 1.81 -5.05 12.81
C VAL A 170 0.35 -5.41 12.54
N TYR A 171 0.11 -6.57 11.89
CA TYR A 171 -1.24 -7.06 11.64
C TYR A 171 -2.02 -7.33 12.95
N GLU A 172 -1.45 -8.12 13.86
CA GLU A 172 -2.11 -8.46 15.14
C GLU A 172 -2.43 -7.21 15.96
N ALA A 173 -1.47 -6.28 16.05
CA ALA A 173 -1.70 -5.00 16.74
C ALA A 173 -2.84 -4.21 16.10
N SER A 174 -2.88 -4.14 14.76
CA SER A 174 -3.94 -3.42 14.06
C SER A 174 -5.32 -4.03 14.31
N GLN A 175 -5.42 -5.39 14.34
CA GLN A 175 -6.69 -6.05 14.66
C GLN A 175 -7.13 -5.79 16.10
N LYS A 176 -6.19 -5.81 17.05
CA LYS A 176 -6.47 -5.51 18.44
C LYS A 176 -6.99 -4.09 18.63
N TYR A 177 -6.35 -3.09 18.01
CA TYR A 177 -6.83 -1.71 18.04
C TYR A 177 -8.20 -1.55 17.36
N LYS A 178 -8.46 -2.32 16.30
CA LYS A 178 -9.76 -2.34 15.63
C LYS A 178 -10.86 -2.87 16.56
N GLU A 179 -10.60 -3.95 17.29
CA GLU A 179 -11.52 -4.50 18.30
C GLU A 179 -11.77 -3.51 19.46
N GLU A 180 -10.77 -2.72 19.82
CA GLU A 180 -10.85 -1.68 20.83
C GLU A 180 -11.52 -0.38 20.32
N GLY A 181 -11.81 -0.28 19.02
CA GLY A 181 -12.38 0.92 18.38
C GLY A 181 -11.40 2.10 18.32
N VAL A 182 -10.09 1.84 18.39
CA VAL A 182 -9.04 2.87 18.44
C VAL A 182 -8.54 3.16 17.02
N PRO A 183 -8.62 4.41 16.53
CA PRO A 183 -8.06 4.80 15.25
C PRO A 183 -6.53 4.78 15.29
N LEU A 184 -5.91 4.60 14.12
CA LEU A 184 -4.48 4.48 13.99
C LEU A 184 -3.87 5.57 13.12
N VAL A 185 -2.64 5.96 13.46
CA VAL A 185 -1.78 6.82 12.64
C VAL A 185 -0.39 6.21 12.50
N ILE A 186 0.34 6.63 11.46
CA ILE A 186 1.75 6.33 11.27
C ILE A 186 2.51 7.65 11.38
N VAL A 187 3.65 7.63 12.07
CA VAL A 187 4.58 8.76 12.13
C VAL A 187 5.87 8.35 11.42
N ALA A 188 6.36 9.17 10.50
CA ALA A 188 7.52 8.87 9.68
C ALA A 188 8.40 10.12 9.43
N GLY A 189 9.60 9.89 8.95
CA GLY A 189 10.52 10.96 8.56
C GLY A 189 10.35 11.42 7.12
N LYS A 190 11.46 11.75 6.47
CA LYS A 190 11.51 12.30 5.11
C LYS A 190 11.31 11.23 4.04
N GLN A 191 10.73 11.65 2.90
CA GLN A 191 10.58 10.83 1.68
C GLN A 191 9.80 9.53 1.93
N TYR A 192 8.70 9.63 2.70
CA TYR A 192 7.82 8.48 2.96
C TYR A 192 7.15 7.99 1.67
N GLY A 193 7.24 6.68 1.42
CA GLY A 193 6.66 6.04 0.24
C GLY A 193 7.51 6.12 -1.02
N SER A 194 8.82 6.37 -0.91
CA SER A 194 9.75 6.37 -2.05
C SER A 194 9.83 4.98 -2.71
N GLY A 195 10.29 4.92 -3.96
CA GLY A 195 10.45 3.68 -4.72
C GLY A 195 9.34 3.44 -5.75
N SER A 196 8.88 2.19 -5.89
CA SER A 196 7.91 1.79 -6.91
C SER A 196 6.50 2.35 -6.67
N SER A 197 5.73 2.52 -7.76
CA SER A 197 4.34 2.98 -7.71
C SER A 197 3.35 1.89 -7.26
N ARG A 198 3.60 1.28 -6.12
CA ARG A 198 2.76 0.20 -5.57
C ARG A 198 1.57 0.77 -4.81
N ASP A 199 0.38 0.66 -5.40
CA ASP A 199 -0.89 1.05 -4.77
C ASP A 199 -1.22 0.19 -3.54
N TRP A 200 -0.80 -1.08 -3.51
CA TRP A 200 -0.93 -1.94 -2.34
C TRP A 200 -0.25 -1.37 -1.08
N ALA A 201 0.77 -0.52 -1.21
CA ALA A 201 1.32 0.18 -0.06
C ALA A 201 0.27 1.08 0.63
N ALA A 202 -0.56 1.78 -0.13
CA ALA A 202 -1.67 2.57 0.43
C ALA A 202 -2.86 1.70 0.84
N LYS A 203 -3.17 0.65 0.07
CA LYS A 203 -4.27 -0.28 0.38
C LYS A 203 -4.06 -0.99 1.73
N VAL A 204 -2.88 -1.55 1.99
CA VAL A 204 -2.62 -2.20 3.29
C VAL A 204 -2.64 -1.18 4.42
N THR A 205 -2.15 0.03 4.22
CA THR A 205 -2.21 1.11 5.20
C THR A 205 -3.66 1.40 5.61
N ALA A 206 -4.56 1.58 4.63
CA ALA A 206 -5.98 1.78 4.88
C ALA A 206 -6.64 0.57 5.57
N LEU A 207 -6.35 -0.65 5.10
CA LEU A 207 -6.93 -1.89 5.64
C LEU A 207 -6.48 -2.20 7.06
N LEU A 208 -5.29 -1.77 7.46
CA LEU A 208 -4.81 -1.84 8.85
C LEU A 208 -5.53 -0.84 9.78
N GLY A 209 -6.42 0.01 9.26
CA GLY A 209 -7.16 0.99 10.07
C GLY A 209 -6.42 2.31 10.26
N VAL A 210 -5.36 2.56 9.51
CA VAL A 210 -4.63 3.83 9.57
C VAL A 210 -5.46 4.93 8.91
N ARG A 211 -5.75 6.00 9.65
CA ARG A 211 -6.55 7.15 9.22
C ARG A 211 -5.68 8.27 8.62
N ALA A 212 -4.48 8.44 9.15
CA ALA A 212 -3.55 9.45 8.69
C ALA A 212 -2.10 8.96 8.78
N VAL A 213 -1.26 9.49 7.89
CA VAL A 213 0.20 9.36 7.97
C VAL A 213 0.78 10.74 8.20
N LEU A 214 1.55 10.88 9.27
CA LEU A 214 2.24 12.09 9.67
C LEU A 214 3.71 11.94 9.30
N ALA A 215 4.21 12.68 8.32
CA ALA A 215 5.60 12.57 7.86
C ALA A 215 6.21 13.93 7.57
N GLU A 216 7.54 14.02 7.58
CA GLU A 216 8.23 15.27 7.21
C GLU A 216 8.09 15.59 5.73
N SER A 217 8.02 14.56 4.87
CA SER A 217 7.73 14.70 3.45
C SER A 217 7.29 13.37 2.83
N PHE A 218 6.56 13.44 1.72
CA PHE A 218 6.02 12.31 0.99
C PHE A 218 6.56 12.23 -0.43
N GLU A 219 6.74 11.02 -0.92
CA GLU A 219 6.87 10.79 -2.34
C GLU A 219 5.53 10.98 -3.07
N ARG A 220 5.58 11.62 -4.21
CA ARG A 220 4.40 12.09 -4.94
C ARG A 220 3.37 11.00 -5.23
N ILE A 221 3.81 9.86 -5.75
CA ILE A 221 2.89 8.77 -6.16
C ILE A 221 2.24 8.14 -4.92
N HIS A 222 3.02 7.84 -3.89
CA HIS A 222 2.50 7.24 -2.67
C HIS A 222 1.54 8.18 -1.94
N ARG A 223 1.84 9.49 -1.87
CA ARG A 223 0.93 10.50 -1.35
C ARG A 223 -0.44 10.44 -2.06
N SER A 224 -0.43 10.40 -3.40
CA SER A 224 -1.67 10.31 -4.20
C SER A 224 -2.43 9.01 -3.93
N ASN A 225 -1.70 7.89 -3.80
CA ASN A 225 -2.31 6.60 -3.49
C ASN A 225 -2.93 6.56 -2.09
N LEU A 226 -2.30 7.18 -1.09
CA LEU A 226 -2.87 7.32 0.26
C LEU A 226 -4.20 8.06 0.21
N VAL A 227 -4.25 9.22 -0.48
CA VAL A 227 -5.48 10.00 -0.66
C VAL A 227 -6.55 9.19 -1.37
N ALA A 228 -6.20 8.48 -2.44
CA ALA A 228 -7.12 7.62 -3.18
C ALA A 228 -7.71 6.49 -2.31
N MET A 229 -7.01 6.08 -1.27
CA MET A 229 -7.48 5.07 -0.31
C MET A 229 -8.14 5.68 0.95
N GLY A 230 -8.36 6.99 0.99
CA GLY A 230 -8.98 7.66 2.13
C GLY A 230 -8.07 7.83 3.34
N VAL A 231 -6.75 7.64 3.17
CA VAL A 231 -5.74 7.87 4.22
C VAL A 231 -5.16 9.27 4.04
N LEU A 232 -5.27 10.11 5.07
CA LEU A 232 -4.85 11.51 5.00
C LEU A 232 -3.32 11.64 5.19
N PRO A 233 -2.56 12.11 4.18
CA PRO A 233 -1.15 12.46 4.36
C PRO A 233 -1.05 13.87 4.94
N ILE A 234 -0.28 14.02 6.04
CA ILE A 234 -0.05 15.29 6.72
C ILE A 234 1.46 15.50 6.86
N GLU A 235 1.96 16.59 6.30
CA GLU A 235 3.33 17.01 6.57
C GLU A 235 3.41 17.66 7.94
N ILE A 236 4.36 17.23 8.75
CA ILE A 236 4.69 17.76 10.06
C ILE A 236 6.19 18.06 10.16
N PRO A 237 6.65 18.93 11.07
CA PRO A 237 8.07 19.06 11.38
C PRO A 237 8.71 17.75 11.81
N ASP A 238 10.04 17.71 11.86
CA ASP A 238 10.78 16.53 12.35
C ASP A 238 10.26 16.06 13.71
N TRP A 239 9.65 14.89 13.72
CA TRP A 239 9.08 14.29 14.92
C TRP A 239 10.13 14.03 16.02
N ARG A 240 11.40 13.84 15.64
CA ARG A 240 12.51 13.65 16.59
C ARG A 240 12.77 14.95 17.37
N GLY A 241 12.78 16.07 16.64
CA GLY A 241 12.88 17.42 17.25
C GLY A 241 11.70 17.77 18.14
N LEU A 242 10.52 17.21 17.86
CA LEU A 242 9.34 17.35 18.70
C LEU A 242 9.36 16.44 19.94
N GLY A 243 10.27 15.49 20.02
CA GLY A 243 10.40 14.56 21.14
C GLY A 243 9.34 13.47 21.18
N ILE A 244 8.71 13.14 20.05
CA ILE A 244 7.72 12.06 19.95
C ILE A 244 8.40 10.72 20.24
N LYS A 245 7.79 9.89 21.07
CA LYS A 245 8.29 8.58 21.51
C LYS A 245 7.49 7.42 20.94
N GLY A 246 6.25 7.68 20.48
CA GLY A 246 5.37 6.71 19.86
C GLY A 246 4.32 6.08 20.78
N ASP A 247 4.32 6.43 22.07
CA ASP A 247 3.31 6.02 23.06
C ASP A 247 2.22 7.08 23.28
N GLU A 248 2.33 8.19 22.57
CA GLU A 248 1.36 9.29 22.63
C GLU A 248 -0.01 8.88 22.08
N ILE A 249 -1.03 9.52 22.61
CA ILE A 249 -2.36 9.63 22.00
C ILE A 249 -2.30 10.77 20.99
N VAL A 250 -2.85 10.55 19.80
CA VAL A 250 -2.84 11.55 18.73
C VAL A 250 -4.26 12.03 18.44
N ASN A 251 -4.44 13.34 18.43
CA ASN A 251 -5.68 13.98 18.00
C ASN A 251 -5.41 14.89 16.80
N ILE A 252 -6.28 14.84 15.79
CA ILE A 252 -6.16 15.62 14.56
C ILE A 252 -7.51 16.29 14.28
N GLN A 253 -7.51 17.62 14.15
CA GLN A 253 -8.71 18.40 13.85
C GLN A 253 -8.87 18.54 12.34
N LEU A 254 -9.97 18.06 11.79
CA LEU A 254 -10.25 18.03 10.37
C LEU A 254 -11.52 18.80 9.95
N GLU A 255 -12.22 19.43 10.91
CA GLU A 255 -13.50 20.11 10.68
C GLU A 255 -13.42 21.13 9.52
N ASN A 256 -12.30 21.83 9.40
CA ASN A 256 -12.07 22.85 8.38
C ASN A 256 -11.00 22.42 7.35
N LEU A 257 -10.94 21.13 7.01
CA LEU A 257 -9.96 20.64 6.06
C LEU A 257 -10.16 21.27 4.68
N THR A 258 -9.10 21.87 4.15
CA THR A 258 -9.03 22.47 2.81
C THR A 258 -7.85 21.95 2.04
N VAL A 259 -7.83 22.19 0.72
CA VAL A 259 -6.69 21.85 -0.15
C VAL A 259 -5.42 22.50 0.37
N ARG A 260 -4.41 21.68 0.66
CA ARG A 260 -3.12 22.10 1.26
C ARG A 260 -3.26 22.90 2.54
N GLY A 261 -4.41 22.74 3.23
CA GLY A 261 -4.75 23.48 4.43
C GLY A 261 -3.88 23.11 5.62
N LYS A 262 -3.88 24.00 6.60
CA LYS A 262 -3.27 23.74 7.90
C LYS A 262 -4.15 22.79 8.69
N VAL A 263 -3.51 21.90 9.43
CA VAL A 263 -4.17 20.90 10.26
C VAL A 263 -3.52 20.94 11.65
N LYS A 264 -4.34 21.04 12.69
CA LYS A 264 -3.85 20.96 14.05
C LYS A 264 -3.69 19.50 14.46
N VAL A 265 -2.48 19.12 14.83
CA VAL A 265 -2.12 17.80 15.34
C VAL A 265 -1.67 17.95 16.80
N GLU A 266 -2.19 17.11 17.66
CA GLU A 266 -1.87 17.09 19.07
C GLU A 266 -1.38 15.71 19.47
N PHE A 267 -0.23 15.67 20.13
CA PHE A 267 0.33 14.46 20.74
C PHE A 267 0.26 14.60 22.25
N VAL A 268 -0.38 13.64 22.93
CA VAL A 268 -0.61 13.66 24.36
C VAL A 268 0.01 12.45 25.03
N ARG A 269 0.87 12.67 26.01
CA ARG A 269 1.48 11.64 26.84
C ARG A 269 1.40 12.03 28.32
N GLY A 270 0.47 11.41 29.05
CA GLY A 270 0.16 11.82 30.42
C GLY A 270 -0.29 13.29 30.44
N GLU A 271 0.40 14.14 31.22
CA GLU A 271 0.12 15.57 31.28
C GLU A 271 0.83 16.38 30.18
N GLN A 272 1.77 15.78 29.47
CA GLN A 272 2.49 16.44 28.41
C GLN A 272 1.65 16.51 27.13
N LYS A 273 1.60 17.70 26.54
CA LYS A 273 0.88 17.98 25.31
C LYS A 273 1.80 18.72 24.34
N ILE A 274 1.95 18.18 23.14
CA ILE A 274 2.71 18.78 22.04
C ILE A 274 1.71 19.11 20.94
N GLU A 275 1.55 20.39 20.64
CA GLU A 275 0.71 20.87 19.55
C GLU A 275 1.58 21.20 18.33
N VAL A 276 1.20 20.73 17.18
CA VAL A 276 1.92 20.91 15.91
C VAL A 276 0.93 21.40 14.85
N GLU A 277 1.32 22.41 14.11
CA GLU A 277 0.64 22.78 12.89
C GLU A 277 1.21 21.94 11.73
N GLY A 278 0.43 20.99 11.22
CA GLY A 278 0.74 20.23 10.03
C GLY A 278 0.12 20.83 8.78
N ARG A 279 0.51 20.32 7.63
CA ARG A 279 -0.08 20.65 6.33
C ARG A 279 -0.72 19.42 5.71
N ALA A 280 -2.01 19.46 5.42
CA ALA A 280 -2.66 18.40 4.65
C ALA A 280 -2.10 18.33 3.21
N ARG A 281 -1.67 17.15 2.79
CA ARG A 281 -1.18 16.93 1.44
C ARG A 281 -2.28 16.36 0.54
N VAL A 282 -3.39 17.07 0.56
CA VAL A 282 -4.51 16.98 -0.35
C VAL A 282 -4.34 18.13 -1.33
N ASP A 283 -3.93 17.86 -2.56
CA ASP A 283 -3.36 18.87 -3.45
C ASP A 283 -4.39 19.46 -4.42
N THR A 284 -5.59 18.85 -4.53
CA THR A 284 -6.67 19.30 -5.41
C THR A 284 -8.04 19.14 -4.73
N ASN A 285 -9.07 19.84 -5.26
CA ASN A 285 -10.45 19.73 -4.75
C ASN A 285 -11.00 18.31 -4.89
N ILE A 286 -10.74 17.63 -5.99
CA ILE A 286 -11.19 16.25 -6.17
C ILE A 286 -10.54 15.27 -5.18
N GLU A 287 -9.28 15.49 -4.82
CA GLU A 287 -8.63 14.71 -3.77
C GLU A 287 -9.24 14.98 -2.38
N LEU A 288 -9.71 16.22 -2.15
CA LEU A 288 -10.44 16.54 -0.92
C LEU A 288 -11.76 15.78 -0.84
N ASP A 289 -12.47 15.67 -1.97
CA ASP A 289 -13.69 14.86 -2.05
C ASP A 289 -13.38 13.37 -1.81
N TYR A 290 -12.29 12.83 -2.36
CA TYR A 290 -11.88 11.45 -2.08
C TYR A 290 -11.64 11.21 -0.58
N ILE A 291 -10.96 12.11 0.10
CA ILE A 291 -10.73 12.00 1.56
C ILE A 291 -12.06 12.05 2.32
N LYS A 292 -12.95 12.98 1.98
CA LYS A 292 -14.26 13.12 2.61
C LYS A 292 -15.14 11.90 2.43
N GLU A 293 -15.08 11.26 1.26
CA GLU A 293 -15.85 10.06 0.94
C GLU A 293 -15.17 8.77 1.43
N GLY A 294 -13.95 8.84 1.97
CA GLY A 294 -13.20 7.67 2.44
C GLY A 294 -12.53 6.86 1.32
N GLY A 295 -12.23 7.49 0.19
CA GLY A 295 -11.47 6.97 -0.93
C GLY A 295 -12.18 7.10 -2.29
N ILE A 296 -11.38 6.99 -3.36
CA ILE A 296 -11.86 7.17 -4.73
C ILE A 296 -12.99 6.20 -5.12
N LEU A 297 -12.92 4.94 -4.66
CA LEU A 297 -13.93 3.93 -5.03
C LEU A 297 -15.29 4.25 -4.41
N LYS A 298 -15.32 4.72 -3.17
CA LYS A 298 -16.55 5.18 -2.52
C LYS A 298 -17.08 6.45 -3.15
N TYR A 299 -16.20 7.39 -3.46
CA TYR A 299 -16.57 8.61 -4.18
C TYR A 299 -17.26 8.28 -5.51
N VAL A 300 -16.65 7.41 -6.33
CA VAL A 300 -17.25 7.00 -7.61
C VAL A 300 -18.56 6.26 -7.41
N PHE A 301 -18.63 5.35 -6.46
CA PHE A 301 -19.85 4.61 -6.14
C PHE A 301 -21.00 5.54 -5.73
N ASN A 302 -20.75 6.45 -4.79
CA ASN A 302 -21.75 7.42 -4.35
C ASN A 302 -22.19 8.34 -5.49
N LYS A 303 -21.25 8.78 -6.33
CA LYS A 303 -21.56 9.59 -7.52
C LYS A 303 -22.50 8.86 -8.47
N LEU A 304 -22.21 7.60 -8.80
CA LEU A 304 -23.08 6.78 -9.68
C LEU A 304 -24.46 6.55 -9.09
N LEU A 305 -24.59 6.37 -7.77
CA LEU A 305 -25.88 6.20 -7.10
C LEU A 305 -26.76 7.47 -7.16
N HIS A 306 -26.16 8.66 -7.24
CA HIS A 306 -26.90 9.93 -7.23
C HIS A 306 -27.13 10.51 -8.64
N GLU A 307 -26.38 10.05 -9.64
CA GLU A 307 -26.50 10.49 -11.05
C GLU A 307 -27.38 9.51 -11.89
N GLY A 308 -27.73 8.34 -11.37
CA GLY A 308 -28.64 7.35 -11.98
C GLY A 308 -30.04 7.50 -11.41
#